data_caea4ee82dd206fd8fcabd98a4b1a64e
#
_entry.id   caea4ee82dd206fd8fcabd98a4b1a64e
#
_cell.length_a   1.000
_cell.length_b   1.000
_cell.length_c   1.000
_cell.angle_alpha   90.00
_cell.angle_beta   90.00
_cell.angle_gamma   90.00
#
_symmetry.space_group_name_H-M   'P 1'
#
loop_
_entity.id
_entity.type
_entity.pdbx_description
1 polymer ?
#
loop_
_entity_poly.entity_id
_entity_poly.type
_entity_poly.pdbx_seq_one_letter_code
_entity_poly.pdbx_strand_id
1 'polypeptide(L)'
;MGGGVSDNQFQSPLLSLPPHQDTPEAQLGPDFSPMRLTRCQAALAAAITLNLLVLFYVSWLHHQPRSSRTRASRRGSASGPRVTILVREFEAFDNAIPELVDSFLQQEPAQPMVVVADTLPYPPLALPRIPNVRLALLQPALDRPAAASRPETYVATEYVALVPDGARAEAPGQLERMVEVLRAGGARLVAAPIASTNPAQCLALNVSLREWTARYGPAPSAPRCDALDGDAVXXXXXXXXXXXXXXXXXXXXXXXXXXXXXXXXXXXXXXXXXXXXXXXXXXXXHARWKAEREGRARRAALLRALGIRLVSWEGGRLEWFGCNKETPRCFGTVVGDTPAYLYEERWTPPCCLRALRETARYVVGVLEAAGVRYWLEGGSLLGAARHGDIIPWDYDVDLGIYLEDVGNCEQLRGAEAGSVVDERGFVWEKAVEGDFFRVQYSESNHLHVDLWPFYPRNGVMTKDTWLDHRQDVEFPEHFLQPLVPLPFAGFMAQAPNNYRRFLELKFGPGVIENPEYPNPALLSLGGSS
;
A
#
# COMPACT_ATOMS: atom_id res chain seq x y z
N MET A 1 23.08 38.89 42.64
CA MET A 1 23.84 39.10 41.41
C MET A 1 23.13 38.31 40.35
N GLY A 2 22.32 38.80 39.49
CA GLY A 2 22.33 39.91 38.62
C GLY A 2 22.35 39.33 37.21
N GLY A 3 21.28 39.53 36.46
CA GLY A 3 21.31 39.20 35.05
C GLY A 3 19.91 38.90 34.48
N GLY A 4 19.20 39.94 34.13
CA GLY A 4 17.93 39.82 33.43
C GLY A 4 18.14 39.67 31.93
N VAL A 5 17.18 39.02 31.27
CA VAL A 5 17.08 39.01 29.83
C VAL A 5 15.68 39.46 29.41
N SER A 6 15.64 40.42 28.55
CA SER A 6 14.46 41.15 28.10
C SER A 6 13.62 40.41 27.06
N ASP A 7 12.31 40.54 27.22
CA ASP A 7 11.30 40.18 26.24
C ASP A 7 11.32 41.15 25.03
N ASN A 8 11.34 40.63 23.82
CA ASN A 8 11.07 41.40 22.61
C ASN A 8 9.72 40.95 22.02
N GLN A 9 8.70 41.79 22.25
CA GLN A 9 7.42 41.71 21.57
C GLN A 9 7.52 42.36 20.19
N PHE A 10 7.19 41.63 19.14
CA PHE A 10 6.94 42.21 17.83
C PHE A 10 5.44 42.49 17.68
N GLN A 11 5.09 43.76 17.65
CA GLN A 11 3.75 44.25 17.29
C GLN A 11 3.72 44.58 15.82
N SER A 12 2.75 44.01 15.11
CA SER A 12 2.43 44.41 13.74
C SER A 12 1.37 45.53 13.74
N PRO A 13 1.48 46.51 12.85
CA PRO A 13 0.51 47.63 12.85
C PRO A 13 -0.75 47.31 12.05
N LEU A 14 -1.88 47.63 12.62
CA LEU A 14 -3.21 47.61 12.00
C LEU A 14 -3.38 48.82 11.08
N LEU A 15 -3.70 48.59 9.82
CA LEU A 15 -4.10 49.63 8.86
C LEU A 15 -5.62 49.79 8.90
N SER A 16 -6.07 50.98 9.24
CA SER A 16 -7.46 51.36 9.31
C SER A 16 -7.97 51.82 7.93
N LEU A 17 -9.15 51.35 7.56
CA LEU A 17 -9.89 51.79 6.35
C LEU A 17 -10.87 52.92 6.67
N PRO A 18 -11.07 53.88 5.75
CA PRO A 18 -12.02 54.98 5.98
C PRO A 18 -13.47 54.63 5.54
N PRO A 19 -14.47 55.40 5.98
CA PRO A 19 -15.87 55.01 5.86
C PRO A 19 -16.52 55.32 4.50
N HIS A 20 -17.58 54.56 4.21
CA HIS A 20 -18.44 54.62 3.04
C HIS A 20 -19.10 55.98 2.82
N GLN A 21 -19.15 56.41 1.57
CA GLN A 21 -20.09 57.44 1.11
C GLN A 21 -21.04 56.84 0.07
N ASP A 22 -22.32 57.05 0.31
CA ASP A 22 -23.43 56.68 -0.58
C ASP A 22 -23.49 57.54 -1.81
N THR A 23 -23.72 56.95 -2.99
CA THR A 23 -24.22 57.70 -4.16
C THR A 23 -25.14 56.79 -5.00
N PRO A 24 -26.04 57.39 -5.79
CA PRO A 24 -27.32 56.78 -6.15
C PRO A 24 -27.33 55.94 -7.42
N GLU A 25 -28.36 55.09 -7.50
CA GLU A 25 -28.70 54.23 -8.63
C GLU A 25 -28.85 54.98 -9.97
N ALA A 26 -28.24 54.40 -10.99
CA ALA A 26 -28.60 54.70 -12.37
C ALA A 26 -28.82 53.38 -13.12
N GLN A 27 -30.05 53.16 -13.52
CA GLN A 27 -30.44 52.08 -14.41
C GLN A 27 -29.92 52.32 -15.81
N LEU A 28 -29.21 51.34 -16.38
CA LEU A 28 -28.95 51.30 -17.82
C LEU A 28 -28.96 49.84 -18.29
N GLY A 29 -29.80 49.54 -19.26
CA GLY A 29 -29.99 48.26 -19.87
C GLY A 29 -28.81 47.81 -20.75
N PRO A 30 -28.80 46.54 -21.19
CA PRO A 30 -27.65 46.00 -21.91
C PRO A 30 -27.68 46.39 -23.41
N ASP A 31 -26.80 47.28 -23.79
CA ASP A 31 -26.50 47.51 -25.21
C ASP A 31 -25.34 46.55 -25.59
N PHE A 32 -25.66 45.49 -26.31
CA PHE A 32 -24.68 44.66 -26.97
C PHE A 32 -24.21 45.35 -28.25
N SER A 33 -23.17 46.16 -28.16
CA SER A 33 -22.46 46.59 -29.35
C SER A 33 -21.32 45.63 -29.64
N PRO A 34 -21.12 45.17 -30.89
CA PRO A 34 -20.00 44.26 -31.21
C PRO A 34 -18.68 45.01 -31.02
N MET A 35 -17.83 44.45 -30.17
CA MET A 35 -16.49 44.98 -29.93
C MET A 35 -15.69 44.96 -31.23
N ARG A 36 -15.39 46.15 -31.77
CA ARG A 36 -14.49 46.26 -32.93
C ARG A 36 -13.06 46.10 -32.44
N LEU A 37 -12.49 44.94 -32.73
CA LEU A 37 -11.08 44.68 -32.47
C LEU A 37 -10.21 45.68 -33.22
N THR A 38 -9.32 46.35 -32.51
CA THR A 38 -8.31 47.20 -33.16
C THR A 38 -7.40 46.34 -34.02
N ARG A 39 -6.81 46.91 -35.05
CA ARG A 39 -5.91 46.17 -35.97
C ARG A 39 -4.79 45.50 -35.21
N CYS A 40 -4.30 46.06 -34.11
CA CYS A 40 -3.26 45.46 -33.25
C CYS A 40 -3.78 44.24 -32.49
N GLN A 41 -4.99 44.30 -31.95
CA GLN A 41 -5.61 43.17 -31.24
C GLN A 41 -5.90 41.99 -32.20
N ALA A 42 -6.33 42.29 -33.41
CA ALA A 42 -6.56 41.29 -34.44
C ALA A 42 -5.25 40.63 -34.88
N ALA A 43 -4.17 41.40 -35.03
CA ALA A 43 -2.85 40.89 -35.37
C ALA A 43 -2.28 40.01 -34.24
N LEU A 44 -2.46 40.41 -32.99
CA LEU A 44 -2.01 39.66 -31.83
C LEU A 44 -2.79 38.32 -31.70
N ALA A 45 -4.11 38.37 -31.85
CA ALA A 45 -4.95 37.17 -31.84
C ALA A 45 -4.55 36.20 -32.96
N ALA A 46 -4.29 36.70 -34.15
CA ALA A 46 -3.83 35.88 -35.29
C ALA A 46 -2.47 35.23 -34.99
N ALA A 47 -1.54 35.98 -34.39
CA ALA A 47 -0.22 35.48 -34.05
C ALA A 47 -0.33 34.36 -32.97
N ILE A 48 -1.15 34.57 -31.94
CA ILE A 48 -1.39 33.57 -30.90
C ILE A 48 -2.00 32.29 -31.50
N THR A 49 -3.03 32.47 -32.37
CA THR A 49 -3.70 31.34 -33.02
C THR A 49 -2.70 30.52 -33.90
N LEU A 50 -1.86 31.24 -34.64
CA LEU A 50 -0.84 30.60 -35.47
C LEU A 50 0.16 29.80 -34.65
N ASN A 51 0.63 30.39 -33.54
CA ASN A 51 1.54 29.67 -32.62
C ASN A 51 0.90 28.41 -32.03
N LEU A 52 -0.37 28.51 -31.60
CA LEU A 52 -1.10 27.37 -31.09
C LEU A 52 -1.28 26.26 -32.15
N LEU A 53 -1.56 26.66 -33.39
CA LEU A 53 -1.68 25.72 -34.52
C LEU A 53 -0.33 25.03 -34.80
N VAL A 54 0.77 25.81 -34.77
CA VAL A 54 2.10 25.25 -34.97
C VAL A 54 2.45 24.25 -33.82
N LEU A 55 2.18 24.61 -32.57
CA LEU A 55 2.40 23.74 -31.43
C LEU A 55 1.55 22.47 -31.54
N PHE A 56 0.29 22.62 -31.94
CA PHE A 56 -0.61 21.48 -32.14
C PHE A 56 -0.09 20.58 -33.28
N TYR A 57 0.33 21.19 -34.38
CA TYR A 57 0.87 20.43 -35.53
C TYR A 57 2.17 19.70 -35.16
N VAL A 58 3.08 20.35 -34.44
CA VAL A 58 4.32 19.72 -33.98
C VAL A 58 4.02 18.57 -33.01
N SER A 59 3.07 18.80 -32.08
CA SER A 59 2.63 17.76 -31.15
C SER A 59 1.99 16.59 -31.89
N TRP A 60 1.14 16.87 -32.87
CA TRP A 60 0.51 15.85 -33.71
C TRP A 60 1.54 15.04 -34.49
N LEU A 61 2.57 15.70 -35.07
CA LEU A 61 3.68 15.04 -35.76
C LEU A 61 4.46 14.11 -34.82
N HIS A 62 4.66 14.53 -33.56
CA HIS A 62 5.36 13.72 -32.56
C HIS A 62 4.51 12.53 -32.09
N HIS A 63 3.18 12.65 -32.14
CA HIS A 63 2.26 11.58 -31.74
C HIS A 63 1.84 10.66 -32.87
N GLN A 64 2.19 10.98 -34.12
CA GLN A 64 1.95 10.04 -35.21
C GLN A 64 2.90 8.83 -35.04
N PRO A 65 2.35 7.61 -34.96
CA PRO A 65 3.23 6.45 -35.05
C PRO A 65 3.93 6.52 -36.41
N ARG A 66 5.23 6.53 -36.39
CA ARG A 66 6.03 6.45 -37.62
C ARG A 66 5.67 5.11 -38.27
N SER A 67 4.72 5.13 -39.16
CA SER A 67 4.50 3.99 -40.05
C SER A 67 5.71 3.91 -40.97
N SER A 68 6.64 3.04 -40.59
CA SER A 68 7.64 2.61 -41.57
C SER A 68 6.87 1.91 -42.67
N ARG A 69 6.70 2.57 -43.82
CA ARG A 69 6.29 1.91 -45.06
C ARG A 69 7.41 0.96 -45.46
N THR A 70 7.41 -0.21 -44.86
CA THR A 70 8.21 -1.30 -45.36
C THR A 70 7.50 -1.81 -46.62
N ARG A 71 8.11 -1.50 -47.72
CA ARG A 71 7.84 -2.09 -49.05
C ARG A 71 7.85 -3.62 -48.88
N ALA A 72 6.72 -4.25 -49.10
CA ALA A 72 6.62 -5.70 -49.05
C ALA A 72 7.53 -6.31 -50.12
N SER A 73 8.70 -6.71 -49.73
CA SER A 73 9.56 -7.57 -50.54
C SER A 73 9.32 -9.00 -50.07
N ARG A 74 8.61 -9.76 -50.88
CA ARG A 74 8.54 -11.21 -50.76
C ARG A 74 9.94 -11.76 -50.99
N ARG A 75 10.60 -12.21 -49.94
CA ARG A 75 11.62 -13.29 -49.96
C ARG A 75 12.12 -13.52 -48.56
N GLY A 76 12.25 -14.81 -48.20
CA GLY A 76 12.57 -15.31 -46.86
C GLY A 76 13.56 -14.48 -46.09
N SER A 77 13.02 -13.72 -45.14
CA SER A 77 13.78 -12.88 -44.23
C SER A 77 14.11 -13.70 -43.00
N ALA A 78 15.38 -13.96 -42.83
CA ALA A 78 15.89 -14.25 -41.50
C ALA A 78 15.68 -12.96 -40.65
N SER A 79 14.51 -12.85 -40.04
CA SER A 79 14.31 -11.76 -39.06
C SER A 79 15.25 -12.05 -37.90
N GLY A 80 16.11 -11.09 -37.58
CA GLY A 80 17.02 -11.21 -36.45
C GLY A 80 16.27 -11.44 -35.12
N PRO A 81 16.98 -11.75 -34.06
CA PRO A 81 16.36 -12.04 -32.76
C PRO A 81 15.40 -10.97 -32.33
N ARG A 82 14.21 -11.39 -31.89
CA ARG A 82 13.10 -10.49 -31.51
C ARG A 82 13.01 -10.27 -30.02
N VAL A 83 13.85 -10.95 -29.25
CA VAL A 83 13.87 -10.93 -27.78
C VAL A 83 15.23 -10.45 -27.30
N THR A 84 15.27 -9.50 -26.38
CA THR A 84 16.49 -9.18 -25.63
C THR A 84 16.43 -9.91 -24.28
N ILE A 85 17.48 -10.64 -23.96
CA ILE A 85 17.66 -11.23 -22.64
C ILE A 85 18.17 -10.15 -21.70
N LEU A 86 17.50 -10.00 -20.56
CA LEU A 86 17.90 -9.03 -19.55
C LEU A 86 18.14 -9.78 -18.24
N VAL A 87 19.38 -9.69 -17.74
CA VAL A 87 19.79 -10.29 -16.47
C VAL A 87 20.00 -9.16 -15.47
N ARG A 88 19.23 -9.14 -14.40
CA ARG A 88 19.24 -8.01 -13.44
C ARG A 88 19.69 -8.43 -12.04
N GLU A 89 19.34 -9.64 -11.62
CA GLU A 89 19.63 -10.09 -10.26
C GLU A 89 20.74 -11.14 -10.25
N PHE A 90 21.88 -10.73 -9.72
CA PHE A 90 23.05 -11.60 -9.56
C PHE A 90 23.93 -11.02 -8.46
N GLU A 91 24.81 -11.85 -7.91
CA GLU A 91 25.82 -11.41 -6.94
C GLU A 91 27.17 -11.27 -7.64
N ALA A 92 27.90 -10.19 -7.33
CA ALA A 92 29.11 -9.85 -8.08
C ALA A 92 30.20 -10.93 -7.94
N PHE A 93 30.36 -11.49 -6.74
CA PHE A 93 31.41 -12.48 -6.48
C PHE A 93 31.01 -13.91 -6.85
N ASP A 94 29.72 -14.23 -6.75
CA ASP A 94 29.23 -15.61 -6.86
C ASP A 94 28.03 -15.62 -7.82
N ASN A 95 28.33 -15.69 -9.10
CA ASN A 95 27.33 -15.67 -10.16
C ASN A 95 27.71 -16.67 -11.26
N ALA A 96 26.74 -16.98 -12.09
CA ALA A 96 26.91 -17.88 -13.24
C ALA A 96 26.58 -17.15 -14.55
N ILE A 97 26.83 -15.82 -14.56
CA ILE A 97 26.55 -14.98 -15.73
C ILE A 97 27.31 -15.41 -16.98
N PRO A 98 28.62 -15.73 -16.92
CA PRO A 98 29.33 -16.15 -18.14
C PRO A 98 28.72 -17.40 -18.76
N GLU A 99 28.43 -18.40 -17.95
CA GLU A 99 27.84 -19.68 -18.40
C GLU A 99 26.41 -19.49 -18.91
N LEU A 100 25.64 -18.58 -18.28
CA LEU A 100 24.31 -18.20 -18.75
C LEU A 100 24.43 -17.62 -20.17
N VAL A 101 25.30 -16.64 -20.34
CA VAL A 101 25.52 -15.97 -21.63
C VAL A 101 25.94 -17.00 -22.69
N ASP A 102 26.93 -17.85 -22.38
CA ASP A 102 27.40 -18.87 -23.30
C ASP A 102 26.29 -19.83 -23.72
N SER A 103 25.43 -20.27 -22.79
CA SER A 103 24.34 -21.21 -23.09
C SER A 103 23.35 -20.65 -24.10
N PHE A 104 23.01 -19.37 -24.00
CA PHE A 104 22.09 -18.72 -24.94
C PHE A 104 22.76 -18.44 -26.29
N LEU A 105 24.04 -18.02 -26.29
CA LEU A 105 24.78 -17.78 -27.54
C LEU A 105 25.03 -19.06 -28.33
N GLN A 106 25.13 -20.21 -27.66
CA GLN A 106 25.22 -21.51 -28.33
C GLN A 106 23.95 -21.84 -29.10
N GLN A 107 22.78 -21.38 -28.59
CA GLN A 107 21.50 -21.62 -29.27
C GLN A 107 21.24 -20.60 -30.39
N GLU A 108 21.61 -19.32 -30.13
CA GLU A 108 21.43 -18.22 -31.09
C GLU A 108 22.62 -17.23 -30.95
N PRO A 109 23.64 -17.36 -31.86
CA PRO A 109 24.83 -16.49 -31.74
C PRO A 109 24.57 -15.00 -31.83
N ALA A 110 23.46 -14.58 -32.44
CA ALA A 110 23.09 -13.17 -32.58
C ALA A 110 22.17 -12.67 -31.44
N GLN A 111 21.94 -13.49 -30.41
CA GLN A 111 20.99 -13.19 -29.31
C GLN A 111 21.41 -11.91 -28.58
N PRO A 112 20.58 -10.84 -28.58
CA PRO A 112 20.88 -9.63 -27.78
C PRO A 112 20.74 -9.93 -26.28
N MET A 113 21.75 -9.54 -25.50
CA MET A 113 21.80 -9.77 -24.06
C MET A 113 22.31 -8.52 -23.34
N VAL A 114 21.61 -8.13 -22.28
CA VAL A 114 21.99 -7.00 -21.43
C VAL A 114 22.06 -7.48 -19.99
N VAL A 115 23.25 -7.43 -19.42
CA VAL A 115 23.45 -7.64 -17.98
C VAL A 115 23.37 -6.27 -17.32
N VAL A 116 22.50 -6.13 -16.33
CA VAL A 116 22.19 -4.83 -15.74
C VAL A 116 22.65 -4.81 -14.28
N ALA A 117 23.50 -3.85 -13.95
CA ALA A 117 23.98 -3.66 -12.57
C ALA A 117 23.75 -2.21 -12.13
N ASP A 118 23.55 -2.00 -10.84
CA ASP A 118 23.45 -0.62 -10.31
C ASP A 118 24.81 0.08 -10.34
N THR A 119 25.86 -0.64 -9.94
CA THR A 119 27.24 -0.16 -9.94
C THR A 119 28.13 -1.15 -10.66
N LEU A 120 29.33 -0.74 -11.00
CA LEU A 120 30.30 -1.62 -11.66
C LEU A 120 30.58 -2.84 -10.78
N PRO A 121 30.31 -4.06 -11.27
CA PRO A 121 30.56 -5.27 -10.48
C PRO A 121 32.06 -5.47 -10.21
N TYR A 122 32.37 -5.94 -9.01
CA TYR A 122 33.71 -6.34 -8.65
C TYR A 122 33.67 -7.70 -7.97
N PRO A 123 34.41 -8.69 -8.49
CA PRO A 123 35.30 -8.63 -9.67
C PRO A 123 34.52 -8.38 -10.97
N PRO A 124 35.19 -7.89 -12.02
CA PRO A 124 34.52 -7.65 -13.30
C PRO A 124 33.96 -8.94 -13.90
N LEU A 125 32.76 -8.84 -14.47
CA LEU A 125 32.10 -9.99 -15.10
C LEU A 125 32.86 -10.39 -16.37
N ALA A 126 33.07 -11.69 -16.55
CA ALA A 126 33.71 -12.26 -17.73
C ALA A 126 32.71 -12.39 -18.89
N LEU A 127 32.39 -11.26 -19.53
CA LEU A 127 31.46 -11.22 -20.66
C LEU A 127 32.23 -11.25 -22.00
N PRO A 128 31.72 -11.92 -23.03
CA PRO A 128 32.34 -11.91 -24.35
C PRO A 128 32.29 -10.49 -24.96
N ARG A 129 33.34 -10.11 -25.65
CA ARG A 129 33.45 -8.78 -26.29
C ARG A 129 32.79 -8.80 -27.67
N ILE A 130 31.48 -8.95 -27.70
CA ILE A 130 30.68 -8.98 -28.94
C ILE A 130 29.56 -7.93 -28.86
N PRO A 131 29.12 -7.38 -29.99
CA PRO A 131 28.20 -6.22 -29.96
C PRO A 131 26.82 -6.51 -29.41
N ASN A 132 26.39 -7.75 -29.42
CA ASN A 132 25.06 -8.14 -28.92
C ASN A 132 25.03 -8.50 -27.42
N VAL A 133 26.19 -8.48 -26.72
CA VAL A 133 26.24 -8.70 -25.26
C VAL A 133 26.88 -7.50 -24.60
N ARG A 134 26.19 -6.90 -23.62
CA ARG A 134 26.72 -5.71 -22.95
C ARG A 134 26.33 -5.65 -21.48
N LEU A 135 27.17 -4.97 -20.70
CA LEU A 135 26.91 -4.59 -19.31
C LEU A 135 26.34 -3.17 -19.28
N ALA A 136 25.17 -2.99 -18.68
CA ALA A 136 24.54 -1.67 -18.50
C ALA A 136 24.61 -1.28 -17.02
N LEU A 137 25.13 -0.08 -16.73
CA LEU A 137 25.23 0.44 -15.37
C LEU A 137 24.14 1.49 -15.16
N LEU A 138 23.32 1.30 -14.13
CA LEU A 138 22.16 2.17 -13.87
C LEU A 138 22.46 3.32 -12.93
N GLN A 139 23.60 3.33 -12.26
CA GLN A 139 23.98 4.40 -11.31
C GLN A 139 23.83 5.79 -11.96
N PRO A 140 23.04 6.69 -11.36
CA PRO A 140 22.90 8.03 -11.89
C PRO A 140 24.23 8.77 -11.92
N ALA A 141 24.45 9.55 -12.99
CA ALA A 141 25.64 10.37 -13.15
C ALA A 141 25.24 11.68 -13.85
N LEU A 142 25.94 12.76 -13.51
CA LEU A 142 25.61 14.10 -14.01
C LEU A 142 25.78 14.22 -15.54
N ASP A 143 26.65 13.42 -16.12
CA ASP A 143 26.95 13.42 -17.55
C ASP A 143 26.02 12.51 -18.37
N ARG A 144 25.05 11.87 -17.74
CA ARG A 144 24.13 10.94 -18.41
C ARG A 144 22.67 11.32 -18.21
N PRO A 145 21.83 11.12 -19.23
CA PRO A 145 20.41 11.40 -19.07
C PRO A 145 19.77 10.45 -18.05
N ALA A 146 18.72 10.92 -17.36
CA ALA A 146 18.00 10.13 -16.37
C ALA A 146 17.50 8.78 -16.91
N ALA A 147 17.20 8.72 -18.21
CA ALA A 147 16.78 7.46 -18.88
C ALA A 147 17.87 6.38 -18.81
N ALA A 148 19.15 6.76 -18.71
CA ALA A 148 20.25 5.78 -18.62
C ALA A 148 20.22 4.98 -17.31
N SER A 149 19.46 5.45 -16.30
CA SER A 149 19.25 4.72 -15.03
C SER A 149 18.09 3.73 -15.10
N ARG A 150 17.51 3.51 -16.27
CA ARG A 150 16.38 2.60 -16.46
C ARG A 150 16.77 1.40 -17.34
N PRO A 151 16.55 0.17 -16.87
CA PRO A 151 16.97 -1.02 -17.63
C PRO A 151 16.28 -1.16 -19.00
N GLU A 152 15.02 -0.73 -19.13
CA GLU A 152 14.27 -0.81 -20.37
C GLU A 152 14.88 0.03 -21.51
N THR A 153 15.67 1.04 -21.18
CA THR A 153 16.36 1.89 -22.17
C THR A 153 17.36 1.07 -23.00
N TYR A 154 17.86 -0.02 -22.44
CA TYR A 154 18.87 -0.86 -23.08
C TYR A 154 18.26 -2.00 -23.91
N VAL A 155 16.92 -2.14 -23.92
CA VAL A 155 16.21 -3.15 -24.69
C VAL A 155 15.81 -2.55 -26.05
N ALA A 156 16.31 -3.13 -27.13
CA ALA A 156 16.06 -2.63 -28.49
C ALA A 156 15.06 -3.49 -29.27
N THR A 157 14.64 -4.62 -28.71
CA THR A 157 13.75 -5.59 -29.38
C THR A 157 12.30 -5.44 -28.90
N GLU A 158 11.39 -6.07 -29.66
CA GLU A 158 9.95 -6.06 -29.34
C GLU A 158 9.65 -6.73 -27.99
N TYR A 159 10.39 -7.77 -27.64
CA TYR A 159 10.19 -8.56 -26.43
C TYR A 159 11.43 -8.52 -25.55
N VAL A 160 11.21 -8.72 -24.25
CA VAL A 160 12.29 -8.85 -23.28
C VAL A 160 12.06 -10.13 -22.46
N ALA A 161 13.13 -10.90 -22.27
CA ALA A 161 13.15 -12.06 -21.39
C ALA A 161 13.95 -11.73 -20.14
N LEU A 162 13.30 -11.75 -19.00
CA LEU A 162 13.97 -11.60 -17.71
C LEU A 162 14.47 -12.99 -17.30
N VAL A 163 15.77 -13.14 -17.26
CA VAL A 163 16.42 -14.43 -17.00
C VAL A 163 17.18 -14.33 -15.68
N PRO A 164 16.85 -15.17 -14.69
CA PRO A 164 17.62 -15.17 -13.43
C PRO A 164 18.99 -15.80 -13.60
N ASP A 165 19.94 -15.37 -12.76
CA ASP A 165 21.29 -15.92 -12.72
C ASP A 165 21.24 -17.44 -12.51
N GLY A 166 22.12 -18.15 -13.20
CA GLY A 166 22.19 -19.62 -13.13
C GLY A 166 21.29 -20.35 -14.10
N ALA A 167 20.35 -19.65 -14.75
CA ALA A 167 19.51 -20.27 -15.77
C ALA A 167 20.34 -20.61 -17.02
N ARG A 168 19.93 -21.68 -17.72
CA ARG A 168 20.59 -22.15 -18.93
C ARG A 168 19.56 -22.46 -20.02
N ALA A 169 19.87 -22.12 -21.25
CA ALA A 169 19.07 -22.56 -22.38
C ALA A 169 19.40 -24.03 -22.68
N GLU A 170 18.36 -24.87 -22.78
CA GLU A 170 18.53 -26.31 -23.05
C GLU A 170 18.29 -26.67 -24.50
N ALA A 171 17.48 -25.91 -25.20
CA ALA A 171 17.07 -26.25 -26.55
C ALA A 171 16.84 -24.96 -27.38
N PRO A 172 17.11 -25.03 -28.69
CA PRO A 172 16.85 -23.89 -29.55
C PRO A 172 15.36 -23.57 -29.65
N GLY A 173 15.04 -22.31 -29.90
CA GLY A 173 13.67 -21.85 -30.12
C GLY A 173 12.82 -21.70 -28.86
N GLN A 174 13.39 -21.79 -27.67
CA GLN A 174 12.63 -21.62 -26.41
C GLN A 174 12.01 -20.23 -26.30
N LEU A 175 12.79 -19.19 -26.57
CA LEU A 175 12.31 -17.80 -26.50
C LEU A 175 11.26 -17.53 -27.59
N GLU A 176 11.45 -18.08 -28.78
CA GLU A 176 10.48 -17.95 -29.90
C GLU A 176 9.13 -18.56 -29.56
N ARG A 177 9.13 -19.73 -28.92
CA ARG A 177 7.87 -20.35 -28.45
C ARG A 177 7.15 -19.48 -27.43
N MET A 178 7.89 -18.81 -26.53
CA MET A 178 7.29 -17.87 -25.58
C MET A 178 6.68 -16.67 -26.32
N VAL A 179 7.35 -16.16 -27.36
CA VAL A 179 6.84 -15.07 -28.21
C VAL A 179 5.54 -15.50 -28.91
N GLU A 180 5.48 -16.72 -29.40
CA GLU A 180 4.27 -17.24 -30.07
C GLU A 180 3.07 -17.27 -29.11
N VAL A 181 3.28 -17.69 -27.86
CA VAL A 181 2.22 -17.71 -26.84
C VAL A 181 1.74 -16.28 -26.56
N LEU A 182 2.65 -15.30 -26.45
CA LEU A 182 2.27 -13.89 -26.26
C LEU A 182 1.47 -13.37 -27.47
N ARG A 183 1.90 -13.72 -28.69
CA ARG A 183 1.23 -13.29 -29.94
C ARG A 183 -0.15 -13.89 -30.11
N ALA A 184 -0.34 -15.11 -29.59
CA ALA A 184 -1.67 -15.75 -29.65
C ALA A 184 -2.70 -15.00 -28.80
N GLY A 185 -2.24 -14.09 -27.94
CA GLY A 185 -3.09 -13.23 -27.12
C GLY A 185 -3.58 -13.91 -25.86
N GLY A 186 -4.21 -13.14 -25.01
CA GLY A 186 -4.77 -13.62 -23.75
C GLY A 186 -3.79 -13.65 -22.59
N ALA A 187 -2.52 -13.32 -22.82
CA ALA A 187 -1.52 -13.23 -21.77
C ALA A 187 -0.65 -11.98 -21.99
N ARG A 188 -0.28 -11.31 -20.92
CA ARG A 188 0.65 -10.17 -20.96
C ARG A 188 2.08 -10.58 -20.62
N LEU A 189 2.21 -11.73 -19.97
CA LEU A 189 3.49 -12.29 -19.56
C LEU A 189 3.42 -13.81 -19.76
N VAL A 190 4.49 -14.39 -20.24
CA VAL A 190 4.66 -15.84 -20.34
C VAL A 190 5.83 -16.23 -19.45
N ALA A 191 5.65 -17.27 -18.68
CA ALA A 191 6.67 -17.78 -17.78
C ALA A 191 7.06 -19.19 -18.18
N ALA A 192 8.36 -19.45 -18.30
CA ALA A 192 8.90 -20.79 -18.46
C ALA A 192 9.55 -21.22 -17.14
N PRO A 193 8.97 -22.20 -16.43
CA PRO A 193 9.58 -22.68 -15.18
C PRO A 193 11.00 -23.18 -15.40
N ILE A 194 11.87 -22.91 -14.42
CA ILE A 194 13.24 -23.39 -14.44
C ILE A 194 13.30 -24.70 -13.64
N ALA A 195 14.03 -25.68 -14.14
CA ALA A 195 14.25 -26.93 -13.43
C ALA A 195 15.20 -26.66 -12.24
N SER A 196 14.60 -26.36 -11.10
CA SER A 196 15.28 -25.96 -9.87
C SER A 196 14.62 -26.64 -8.67
N THR A 197 15.11 -26.36 -7.47
CA THR A 197 14.48 -26.84 -6.22
C THR A 197 13.15 -26.14 -5.93
N ASN A 198 12.87 -25.03 -6.63
CA ASN A 198 11.66 -24.25 -6.44
C ASN A 198 11.06 -23.86 -7.81
N PRO A 199 10.60 -24.84 -8.64
CA PRO A 199 10.06 -24.50 -9.95
C PRO A 199 8.78 -23.68 -9.83
N ALA A 200 8.59 -22.76 -10.77
CA ALA A 200 7.46 -21.83 -10.72
C ALA A 200 6.11 -22.55 -10.77
N GLN A 201 5.20 -22.14 -9.91
CA GLN A 201 3.82 -22.63 -9.84
C GLN A 201 2.83 -21.50 -10.12
N CYS A 202 1.74 -21.87 -10.79
CA CYS A 202 0.63 -20.98 -11.10
C CYS A 202 -0.27 -20.77 -9.89
N LEU A 203 -0.58 -19.51 -9.56
CA LEU A 203 -1.44 -19.15 -8.43
C LEU A 203 -2.54 -18.18 -8.88
N ALA A 204 -3.68 -18.28 -8.24
CA ALA A 204 -4.69 -17.24 -8.24
C ALA A 204 -4.29 -16.15 -7.24
N LEU A 205 -4.65 -14.91 -7.54
CA LEU A 205 -4.36 -13.77 -6.66
C LEU A 205 -5.59 -12.87 -6.54
N ASN A 206 -6.10 -12.74 -5.32
CA ASN A 206 -7.19 -11.82 -4.99
C ASN A 206 -6.60 -10.67 -4.18
N VAL A 207 -6.73 -9.44 -4.66
CA VAL A 207 -6.24 -8.24 -3.97
C VAL A 207 -7.42 -7.38 -3.56
N SER A 208 -7.51 -7.09 -2.26
CA SER A 208 -8.48 -6.15 -1.71
C SER A 208 -7.74 -4.95 -1.13
N LEU A 209 -7.74 -3.83 -1.86
CA LEU A 209 -7.12 -2.59 -1.37
C LEU A 209 -7.92 -2.02 -0.20
N ARG A 210 -9.26 -2.23 -0.19
CA ARG A 210 -10.11 -1.84 0.94
C ARG A 210 -9.65 -2.51 2.24
N GLU A 211 -9.31 -3.80 2.16
CA GLU A 211 -8.89 -4.60 3.32
C GLU A 211 -7.37 -4.65 3.50
N TRP A 212 -6.59 -4.02 2.61
CA TRP A 212 -5.12 -4.01 2.61
C TRP A 212 -4.53 -5.42 2.49
N THR A 213 -5.20 -6.31 1.75
CA THR A 213 -4.85 -7.73 1.71
C THR A 213 -4.55 -8.22 0.29
N ALA A 214 -3.67 -9.21 0.20
CA ALA A 214 -3.49 -10.02 -1.00
C ALA A 214 -3.60 -11.50 -0.59
N ARG A 215 -4.42 -12.27 -1.30
CA ARG A 215 -4.69 -13.68 -0.99
C ARG A 215 -4.27 -14.54 -2.17
N TYR A 216 -3.35 -15.47 -1.92
CA TYR A 216 -2.88 -16.44 -2.91
C TYR A 216 -3.57 -17.77 -2.69
N GLY A 217 -4.01 -18.37 -3.80
CA GLY A 217 -4.64 -19.69 -3.81
C GLY A 217 -4.29 -20.47 -5.08
N PRO A 218 -4.83 -21.66 -5.26
CA PRO A 218 -4.57 -22.46 -6.46
C PRO A 218 -5.21 -21.80 -7.69
N ALA A 219 -4.50 -21.79 -8.80
CA ALA A 219 -5.05 -21.25 -10.05
C ALA A 219 -6.10 -22.23 -10.62
N PRO A 220 -7.34 -21.79 -10.81
CA PRO A 220 -8.39 -22.69 -11.31
C PRO A 220 -8.26 -23.03 -12.79
N SER A 221 -7.50 -22.25 -13.55
CA SER A 221 -7.42 -22.35 -15.00
C SER A 221 -5.98 -22.51 -15.53
N ALA A 222 -5.17 -23.30 -14.81
CA ALA A 222 -3.81 -23.56 -15.28
C ALA A 222 -3.83 -24.07 -16.74
N PRO A 223 -2.89 -23.62 -17.59
CA PRO A 223 -1.66 -22.86 -17.30
C PRO A 223 -1.81 -21.33 -17.23
N ARG A 224 -3.02 -20.80 -17.15
CA ARG A 224 -3.27 -19.38 -16.93
C ARG A 224 -3.38 -19.09 -15.43
N CYS A 225 -2.71 -18.04 -14.98
CA CYS A 225 -2.71 -17.67 -13.56
C CYS A 225 -2.53 -16.16 -13.37
N ASP A 226 -2.85 -15.70 -12.17
CA ASP A 226 -2.72 -14.29 -11.80
C ASP A 226 -1.35 -13.99 -11.21
N ALA A 227 -0.67 -15.01 -10.68
CA ALA A 227 0.63 -14.86 -10.03
C ALA A 227 1.46 -16.13 -10.19
N LEU A 228 2.75 -15.99 -9.96
CA LEU A 228 3.71 -17.11 -9.98
C LEU A 228 4.47 -17.15 -8.66
N ASP A 229 4.68 -18.35 -8.15
CA ASP A 229 5.60 -18.58 -7.04
C ASP A 229 6.68 -19.56 -7.51
N GLY A 230 7.94 -19.18 -7.37
CA GLY A 230 9.07 -20.01 -7.78
C GLY A 230 9.88 -19.45 -8.95
N ASP A 231 10.85 -20.25 -9.40
CA ASP A 231 11.87 -19.83 -10.37
C ASP A 231 11.37 -20.00 -11.82
N ALA A 232 11.44 -18.90 -12.61
CA ALA A 232 11.00 -18.88 -14.02
C ALA A 232 11.77 -17.83 -14.83
N VAL A 233 11.81 -18.05 -16.16
CA VAL A 233 12.16 -17.01 -17.13
C VAL A 233 10.87 -16.29 -17.51
N UNK A 234 10.90 -15.19 -17.46
CA UNK A 234 9.72 -14.42 -17.69
C UNK A 234 9.87 -13.59 -18.95
N UNK A 235 9.14 -13.57 -19.97
CA UNK A 235 9.21 -12.75 -21.16
C UNK A 235 7.95 -11.90 -21.18
N UNK A 236 8.11 -10.70 -21.42
CA UNK A 236 7.13 -9.65 -21.52
C UNK A 236 7.38 -8.84 -22.76
N UNK A 237 6.45 -8.12 -23.12
CA UNK A 237 6.58 -7.20 -24.26
C UNK A 237 7.36 -6.02 -23.78
N UNK A 238 8.01 -5.39 -24.57
CA UNK A 238 8.77 -4.23 -24.25
C UNK A 238 7.96 -3.12 -23.67
N UNK A 239 6.80 -3.06 -24.11
CA UNK A 239 5.86 -2.12 -23.59
C UNK A 239 5.36 -2.40 -22.19
N UNK A 240 5.37 -3.60 -21.83
CA UNK A 240 5.08 -4.05 -20.54
C UNK A 240 6.21 -3.86 -19.60
N UNK A 241 7.30 -3.89 -20.05
CA UNK A 241 8.47 -3.61 -19.27
C UNK A 241 8.54 -2.17 -18.85
N UNK A 242 8.08 -1.46 -19.66
CA UNK A 242 7.97 -0.07 -19.33
C UNK A 242 6.94 0.18 -18.23
N UNK A 243 6.09 -0.56 -18.19
CA UNK A 243 5.12 -0.46 -17.14
C UNK A 243 5.56 -1.10 -15.86
N UNK A 244 6.34 -2.02 -15.94
CA UNK A 244 6.89 -2.71 -14.81
C UNK A 244 8.08 -2.02 -14.23
N UNK A 245 8.67 -1.47 -14.96
CA UNK A 245 9.77 -0.73 -14.50
C UNK A 245 9.42 0.53 -13.80
N UNK A 246 8.52 0.91 -14.20
CA UNK A 246 7.97 2.06 -13.54
C UNK A 246 7.48 1.78 -12.14
N UNK A 247 7.09 0.74 -11.95
CA UNK A 247 6.60 0.39 -10.66
C UNK A 247 7.62 -0.29 -9.82
N UNK A 248 8.35 -0.68 -10.31
CA UNK A 248 9.23 -1.38 -9.49
C UNK A 248 10.61 -1.15 -9.87
N UNK A 249 11.09 -0.50 -9.41
CA UNK A 249 12.40 -0.30 -9.61
C UNK A 249 13.14 -1.56 -9.43
N UNK A 250 12.76 -2.30 -9.14
CA UNK A 250 13.51 -3.46 -8.99
C UNK A 250 12.88 -4.56 -9.79
N UNK A 251 13.38 -4.80 -10.46
CA UNK A 251 13.03 -5.85 -11.30
C UNK A 251 13.09 -7.18 -10.67
N UNK A 252 13.61 -7.11 -9.76
CA UNK A 252 13.78 -8.33 -9.11
C UNK A 252 12.56 -8.98 -8.56
N UNK A 253 12.16 -8.42 -8.36
CA UNK A 253 11.01 -8.98 -7.96
C UNK A 253 10.13 -9.22 -9.15
N UNK A 254 10.75 -9.38 -9.97
CA UNK A 254 10.06 -9.65 -11.13
C UNK A 254 8.95 -10.63 -10.94
N UNK A 255 9.26 -11.42 -10.29
CA UNK A 255 8.30 -12.36 -9.94
C UNK A 255 7.30 -11.83 -8.93
N UNK A 256 7.73 -11.16 -8.25
CA UNK A 256 6.92 -10.59 -7.26
C UNK A 256 6.27 -9.35 -7.75
N UNK A 257 6.98 -8.84 -8.49
CA UNK A 257 6.47 -7.68 -9.07
C UNK A 257 5.48 -7.99 -10.14
N UNK A 258 5.72 -8.85 -10.58
CA UNK A 258 4.77 -9.26 -11.50
C UNK A 258 3.48 -9.63 -10.86
N UNK A 259 3.72 -9.97 -9.89
CA UNK A 259 2.58 -10.25 -9.09
C UNK A 259 1.89 -9.00 -8.55
N UNK A 260 2.57 -8.29 -8.33
CA UNK A 260 2.04 -7.07 -7.84
C UNK A 260 1.64 -6.15 -8.96
N UNK A 261 2.27 -6.22 -9.83
CA UNK A 261 1.93 -5.39 -10.92
C UNK A 261 0.88 -6.02 -11.78
N UNK A 262 0.84 -6.96 -11.47
CA UNK A 262 -0.19 -7.66 -12.09
C UNK A 262 -1.53 -7.47 -11.43
N UNK A 263 -1.35 -7.20 -10.49
CA UNK A 263 -2.53 -6.93 -9.74
C UNK A 263 -3.39 -5.87 -10.35
N UNK A 264 -2.84 -5.17 -10.91
CA UNK A 264 -3.60 -4.16 -11.54
C UNK A 264 -4.11 -4.54 -12.92
N UNK A 265 -3.91 -5.38 -13.33
CA UNK A 265 -4.45 -5.70 -14.59
C UNK A 265 -4.04 -7.03 -15.09
N UNK A 266 -4.12 -7.66 -14.23
CA UNK A 266 -3.54 -8.67 -14.56
C UNK A 266 -3.67 -9.93 -15.23
N UNK A 267 -3.88 -10.23 -15.90
CA UNK A 267 -3.84 -11.53 -16.38
C UNK A 267 -2.48 -11.95 -16.70
N UNK A 268 -1.98 -12.38 -15.97
CA UNK A 268 -0.71 -12.93 -16.23
C UNK A 268 -0.99 -14.35 -16.68
N UNK A 269 -0.72 -14.67 -17.48
CA UNK A 269 -0.85 -15.96 -17.95
C UNK A 269 0.46 -16.53 -17.98
N UNK A 270 0.53 -17.35 -17.45
CA UNK A 270 1.74 -18.07 -17.46
C UNK A 270 1.46 -19.24 -18.34
N UNK A 271 2.10 -19.31 -19.10
CA UNK A 271 2.05 -20.46 -19.94
C UNK A 271 3.25 -21.25 -19.63
N UNK A 272 3.15 -22.08 -19.14
CA UNK A 272 4.24 -22.91 -18.76
C UNK A 272 4.63 -23.68 -19.97
N UNK A 273 5.55 -23.30 -20.41
CA UNK A 273 6.18 -24.00 -21.49
C UNK A 273 7.20 -24.92 -20.90
N UNK A 274 7.33 -25.86 -21.15
CA UNK A 274 8.26 -26.82 -20.69
C UNK A 274 9.58 -26.46 -21.15
N UNK A 275 10.09 -25.78 -20.86
CA UNK A 275 11.44 -25.53 -21.14
C UNK A 275 12.13 -25.31 -19.89
N UNK A 276 12.63 -25.98 -19.55
CA UNK A 276 13.37 -25.86 -18.40
C UNK A 276 14.77 -25.47 -18.69
N UNK A 277 15.21 -24.66 -18.30
CA UNK A 277 16.58 -24.31 -18.27
C UNK A 277 17.09 -24.89 -16.98
N UNK A 278 18.05 -25.32 -16.91
CA UNK A 278 18.64 -25.91 -15.77
C UNK A 278 19.19 -24.84 -14.94
N UNK A 279 19.08 -24.87 -14.01
CA UNK A 279 19.64 -23.96 -13.10
C UNK A 279 20.71 -24.68 -12.33
N UNK A 280 21.59 -24.37 -12.46
CA UNK A 280 22.68 -24.97 -11.79
C UNK A 280 23.40 -24.04 -10.95
N UNK A 281 23.24 -23.30 -10.68
CA UNK A 281 24.10 -22.56 -9.97
C UNK A 281 23.94 -22.84 -8.49
N UNK A 282 24.66 -23.33 -8.18
CA UNK A 282 24.78 -23.57 -6.82
C UNK A 282 25.58 -22.48 -6.23
N UNK A 283 25.05 -21.51 -6.18
CA UNK A 283 25.64 -20.41 -5.55
C UNK A 283 25.98 -20.87 -4.17
N UNK A 284 26.84 -20.33 -3.76
CA UNK A 284 27.26 -20.59 -2.45
C UNK A 284 26.12 -20.31 -1.50
N UNK A 285 26.13 -20.62 -0.60
CA UNK A 285 25.20 -20.37 0.43
C UNK A 285 25.03 -18.95 0.81
N HIS A 286 26.11 -18.19 0.92
CA HIS A 286 26.13 -16.76 1.26
C HIS A 286 25.42 -15.95 0.17
N ALA A 287 25.77 -16.13 -1.06
CA ALA A 287 25.16 -15.40 -2.19
C ALA A 287 23.63 -15.67 -2.23
N ARG A 288 23.26 -16.90 -2.10
CA ARG A 288 21.84 -17.29 -2.07
C ARG A 288 21.11 -16.63 -0.89
N TRP A 289 21.66 -16.72 0.32
CA TRP A 289 21.07 -16.09 1.51
C TRP A 289 20.93 -14.58 1.35
N LYS A 290 21.96 -13.94 0.81
CA LYS A 290 21.95 -12.48 0.54
C LYS A 290 20.83 -12.13 -0.45
N ALA A 291 20.76 -12.84 -1.57
CA ALA A 291 19.75 -12.62 -2.60
C ALA A 291 18.32 -12.81 -2.06
N GLU A 292 18.12 -13.87 -1.27
CA GLU A 292 16.81 -14.14 -0.65
C GLU A 292 16.43 -13.04 0.35
N ARG A 293 17.38 -12.59 1.18
CA ARG A 293 17.14 -11.53 2.16
C ARG A 293 16.79 -10.21 1.46
N GLU A 294 17.56 -9.84 0.45
CA GLU A 294 17.30 -8.62 -0.32
C GLU A 294 16.00 -8.71 -1.11
N GLY A 295 15.72 -9.87 -1.69
CA GLY A 295 14.45 -10.14 -2.38
C GLY A 295 13.26 -9.99 -1.45
N ARG A 296 13.33 -10.55 -0.24
CA ARG A 296 12.27 -10.39 0.77
C ARG A 296 12.10 -8.92 1.16
N ALA A 297 13.19 -8.18 1.34
CA ALA A 297 13.13 -6.75 1.69
C ALA A 297 12.48 -5.92 0.57
N ARG A 298 12.88 -6.16 -0.69
CA ARG A 298 12.30 -5.47 -1.85
C ARG A 298 10.81 -5.82 -2.01
N ARG A 299 10.45 -7.10 -1.83
CA ARG A 299 9.05 -7.54 -1.87
C ARG A 299 8.23 -6.86 -0.79
N ALA A 300 8.74 -6.79 0.44
CA ALA A 300 8.07 -6.13 1.55
C ALA A 300 7.88 -4.63 1.27
N ALA A 301 8.89 -3.96 0.74
CA ALA A 301 8.81 -2.54 0.39
C ALA A 301 7.73 -2.31 -0.70
N LEU A 302 7.71 -3.16 -1.72
CA LEU A 302 6.74 -3.08 -2.80
C LEU A 302 5.30 -3.29 -2.29
N LEU A 303 5.08 -4.32 -1.46
CA LEU A 303 3.76 -4.60 -0.91
C LEU A 303 3.26 -3.43 -0.04
N ARG A 304 4.15 -2.85 0.79
CA ARG A 304 3.81 -1.67 1.58
C ARG A 304 3.44 -0.48 0.67
N ALA A 305 4.21 -0.25 -0.39
CA ALA A 305 3.96 0.84 -1.35
C ALA A 305 2.62 0.66 -2.08
N LEU A 306 2.23 -0.59 -2.34
CA LEU A 306 0.94 -0.93 -2.96
C LEU A 306 -0.22 -0.90 -1.94
N GLY A 307 0.06 -0.61 -0.68
CA GLY A 307 -0.96 -0.57 0.35
C GLY A 307 -1.37 -1.95 0.86
N ILE A 308 -0.54 -2.98 0.67
CA ILE A 308 -0.82 -4.33 1.19
C ILE A 308 -0.16 -4.47 2.57
N ARG A 309 -0.95 -4.87 3.55
CA ARG A 309 -0.49 -5.04 4.93
C ARG A 309 -0.53 -6.49 5.39
N LEU A 310 -1.26 -7.34 4.66
CA LEU A 310 -1.38 -8.77 4.98
C LEU A 310 -1.43 -9.56 3.69
N VAL A 311 -0.56 -10.56 3.60
CA VAL A 311 -0.61 -11.58 2.54
C VAL A 311 -1.01 -12.90 3.19
N SER A 312 -2.01 -13.54 2.64
CA SER A 312 -2.45 -14.87 3.08
C SER A 312 -2.28 -15.88 1.95
N TRP A 313 -1.89 -17.09 2.32
CA TRP A 313 -1.68 -18.20 1.41
C TRP A 313 -2.65 -19.33 1.75
N GLU A 314 -2.99 -20.12 0.77
CA GLU A 314 -3.72 -21.36 1.03
C GLU A 314 -2.93 -22.21 2.06
N GLY A 315 -3.64 -22.84 2.98
CA GLY A 315 -2.99 -23.56 4.08
C GLY A 315 -2.77 -22.70 5.33
N GLY A 316 -3.20 -21.44 5.32
CA GLY A 316 -3.22 -20.60 6.51
C GLY A 316 -1.93 -19.84 6.82
N ARG A 317 -0.92 -19.89 5.93
CA ARG A 317 0.30 -19.08 6.12
C ARG A 317 -0.03 -17.60 5.96
N LEU A 318 0.41 -16.77 6.92
CA LEU A 318 0.19 -15.32 6.92
C LEU A 318 1.54 -14.58 6.94
N GLU A 319 1.64 -13.53 6.14
CA GLU A 319 2.81 -12.65 6.10
C GLU A 319 2.35 -11.22 6.33
N TRP A 320 2.94 -10.54 7.32
CA TRP A 320 2.53 -9.21 7.75
C TRP A 320 3.53 -8.16 7.27
N PHE A 321 3.01 -7.08 6.68
CA PHE A 321 3.82 -6.00 6.12
C PHE A 321 3.44 -4.63 6.71
N GLY A 322 2.87 -4.63 7.88
CA GLY A 322 2.36 -3.43 8.54
C GLY A 322 3.02 -3.15 9.88
N CYS A 323 2.23 -2.58 10.78
CA CYS A 323 2.70 -2.10 12.07
C CYS A 323 2.83 -3.23 13.12
N ASN A 324 3.66 -2.96 14.11
CA ASN A 324 3.86 -3.78 15.31
C ASN A 324 4.19 -2.85 16.49
N LYS A 325 4.66 -3.41 17.61
CA LYS A 325 4.98 -2.62 18.81
C LYS A 325 6.12 -1.63 18.60
N GLU A 326 7.06 -1.91 17.68
CA GLU A 326 8.25 -1.07 17.45
C GLU A 326 8.02 -0.01 16.36
N THR A 327 6.86 -0.01 15.72
CA THR A 327 6.56 0.92 14.63
C THR A 327 5.38 1.82 14.98
N PRO A 328 5.27 3.00 14.36
CA PRO A 328 4.01 3.75 14.44
C PRO A 328 2.84 2.93 13.88
N ARG A 329 1.62 3.31 14.22
CA ARG A 329 0.42 2.73 13.61
C ARG A 329 0.46 2.95 12.09
N CYS A 330 -0.16 2.06 11.32
CA CYS A 330 -0.02 2.08 9.85
C CYS A 330 -1.07 2.93 9.12
N PHE A 331 -1.66 3.88 9.81
CA PHE A 331 -2.47 4.94 9.20
C PHE A 331 -2.02 6.30 9.76
N GLY A 332 -2.33 7.35 9.04
CA GLY A 332 -1.87 8.69 9.39
C GLY A 332 -2.65 9.35 10.52
N THR A 333 -2.75 10.66 10.45
CA THR A 333 -3.44 11.49 11.45
C THR A 333 -4.93 11.15 11.51
N VAL A 334 -5.49 11.19 12.71
CA VAL A 334 -6.93 11.17 12.95
C VAL A 334 -7.36 12.62 13.13
N VAL A 335 -8.30 13.07 12.32
CA VAL A 335 -8.81 14.45 12.36
C VAL A 335 -10.32 14.37 12.62
N GLY A 336 -10.78 14.95 13.73
CA GLY A 336 -12.19 14.89 14.12
C GLY A 336 -12.69 13.45 14.13
N ASP A 337 -11.97 12.58 14.81
CA ASP A 337 -12.26 11.13 14.94
C ASP A 337 -12.36 10.39 13.60
N THR A 338 -11.76 10.96 12.55
CA THR A 338 -11.80 10.37 11.21
C THR A 338 -10.37 10.04 10.73
N PRO A 339 -9.97 8.76 10.74
CA PRO A 339 -8.68 8.36 10.18
C PRO A 339 -8.58 8.56 8.68
N ALA A 340 -7.37 8.79 8.20
CA ALA A 340 -7.10 9.05 6.78
C ALA A 340 -7.65 7.97 5.85
N TYR A 341 -7.60 6.71 6.26
CA TYR A 341 -8.05 5.60 5.41
C TYR A 341 -9.56 5.64 5.11
N LEU A 342 -10.38 6.25 5.97
CA LEU A 342 -11.82 6.40 5.70
C LEU A 342 -12.07 7.29 4.48
N TYR A 343 -11.25 8.32 4.27
CA TYR A 343 -11.35 9.18 3.09
C TYR A 343 -10.95 8.46 1.80
N GLU A 344 -10.21 7.34 1.92
CA GLU A 344 -9.80 6.49 0.80
C GLU A 344 -10.74 5.30 0.57
N GLU A 345 -11.87 5.27 1.28
CA GLU A 345 -12.86 4.17 1.28
C GLU A 345 -12.25 2.82 1.69
N ARG A 346 -11.25 2.87 2.57
CA ARG A 346 -10.56 1.70 3.09
C ARG A 346 -11.01 1.39 4.52
N TRP A 347 -10.83 0.15 4.92
CA TRP A 347 -11.04 -0.31 6.28
C TRP A 347 -9.77 -0.10 7.10
N THR A 348 -9.84 -0.43 8.40
CA THR A 348 -8.67 -0.34 9.28
C THR A 348 -7.61 -1.35 8.82
N PRO A 349 -6.34 -0.95 8.73
CA PRO A 349 -5.30 -1.92 8.35
C PRO A 349 -5.29 -3.15 9.25
N PRO A 350 -5.13 -4.37 8.68
CA PRO A 350 -5.26 -5.60 9.46
C PRO A 350 -4.23 -5.75 10.58
N CYS A 351 -3.04 -5.14 10.46
CA CYS A 351 -2.05 -5.15 11.54
C CYS A 351 -2.53 -4.27 12.72
N CYS A 352 -3.27 -3.18 12.44
CA CYS A 352 -3.87 -2.35 13.48
C CYS A 352 -4.98 -3.10 14.20
N LEU A 353 -5.88 -3.77 13.46
CA LEU A 353 -6.93 -4.60 14.07
C LEU A 353 -6.33 -5.71 14.93
N ARG A 354 -5.24 -6.34 14.47
CA ARG A 354 -4.54 -7.36 15.27
C ARG A 354 -4.00 -6.77 16.57
N ALA A 355 -3.36 -5.60 16.48
CA ALA A 355 -2.82 -4.90 17.66
C ALA A 355 -3.93 -4.50 18.64
N LEU A 356 -5.07 -4.01 18.13
CA LEU A 356 -6.22 -3.65 18.97
C LEU A 356 -6.81 -4.87 19.68
N ARG A 357 -6.95 -6.02 18.98
CA ARG A 357 -7.42 -7.26 19.60
C ARG A 357 -6.48 -7.71 20.71
N GLU A 358 -5.17 -7.63 20.47
CA GLU A 358 -4.15 -7.98 21.47
C GLU A 358 -4.24 -7.06 22.70
N THR A 359 -4.37 -5.75 22.47
CA THR A 359 -4.46 -4.75 23.54
C THR A 359 -5.75 -4.97 24.35
N ALA A 360 -6.90 -5.11 23.67
CA ALA A 360 -8.19 -5.29 24.34
C ALA A 360 -8.19 -6.55 25.21
N ARG A 361 -7.69 -7.67 24.68
CA ARG A 361 -7.62 -8.93 25.43
C ARG A 361 -6.73 -8.76 26.66
N TYR A 362 -5.59 -8.09 26.52
CA TYR A 362 -4.66 -7.86 27.63
C TYR A 362 -5.29 -6.97 28.70
N VAL A 363 -5.87 -5.84 28.28
CA VAL A 363 -6.51 -4.87 29.20
C VAL A 363 -7.64 -5.57 29.98
N VAL A 364 -8.51 -6.29 29.30
CA VAL A 364 -9.61 -7.04 29.94
C VAL A 364 -9.05 -8.02 30.98
N GLY A 365 -8.00 -8.75 30.63
CA GLY A 365 -7.36 -9.67 31.58
C GLY A 365 -6.85 -8.98 32.83
N VAL A 366 -6.24 -7.79 32.69
CA VAL A 366 -5.76 -7.00 33.83
C VAL A 366 -6.93 -6.52 34.69
N LEU A 367 -8.00 -5.98 34.05
CA LEU A 367 -9.18 -5.51 34.79
C LEU A 367 -9.85 -6.63 35.58
N GLU A 368 -10.05 -7.79 34.95
CA GLU A 368 -10.66 -8.97 35.59
C GLU A 368 -9.82 -9.46 36.79
N ALA A 369 -8.49 -9.54 36.58
CA ALA A 369 -7.57 -9.96 37.66
C ALA A 369 -7.58 -9.00 38.85
N ALA A 370 -7.79 -7.71 38.57
CA ALA A 370 -7.84 -6.67 39.61
C ALA A 370 -9.24 -6.50 40.24
N GLY A 371 -10.26 -7.21 39.72
CA GLY A 371 -11.64 -7.08 40.20
C GLY A 371 -12.31 -5.78 39.79
N VAL A 372 -11.88 -5.19 38.66
CA VAL A 372 -12.51 -3.98 38.11
C VAL A 372 -13.64 -4.41 37.16
N ARG A 373 -14.87 -4.02 37.47
CA ARG A 373 -16.02 -4.29 36.61
C ARG A 373 -15.94 -3.41 35.35
N TYR A 374 -16.16 -4.04 34.21
CA TYR A 374 -16.10 -3.36 32.91
C TYR A 374 -17.19 -3.90 31.99
N TRP A 375 -17.47 -3.17 30.92
CA TRP A 375 -18.35 -3.63 29.84
C TRP A 375 -17.87 -3.01 28.51
N LEU A 376 -18.20 -3.70 27.39
CA LEU A 376 -17.98 -3.13 26.07
C LEU A 376 -18.86 -1.89 25.88
N GLU A 377 -18.29 -0.81 25.40
CA GLU A 377 -18.98 0.48 25.22
C GLU A 377 -18.99 0.85 23.73
N GLY A 378 -19.88 1.75 23.34
CA GLY A 378 -19.89 2.42 22.05
C GLY A 378 -19.76 1.49 20.82
N GLY A 379 -18.83 1.84 19.95
CA GLY A 379 -18.53 1.09 18.72
C GLY A 379 -18.05 -0.33 18.99
N SER A 380 -17.35 -0.55 20.10
CA SER A 380 -16.85 -1.89 20.46
C SER A 380 -17.99 -2.85 20.80
N LEU A 381 -19.01 -2.38 21.54
CA LEU A 381 -20.21 -3.18 21.78
C LEU A 381 -20.97 -3.44 20.48
N LEU A 382 -21.05 -2.44 19.61
CA LEU A 382 -21.75 -2.58 18.33
C LEU A 382 -21.06 -3.64 17.44
N GLY A 383 -19.74 -3.64 17.40
CA GLY A 383 -18.96 -4.64 16.68
C GLY A 383 -19.16 -6.05 17.24
N ALA A 384 -19.14 -6.18 18.56
CA ALA A 384 -19.42 -7.44 19.25
C ALA A 384 -20.83 -7.96 18.89
N ALA A 385 -21.83 -7.08 18.92
CA ALA A 385 -23.23 -7.44 18.64
C ALA A 385 -23.44 -7.84 17.17
N ARG A 386 -22.72 -7.23 16.25
CA ARG A 386 -22.86 -7.51 14.81
C ARG A 386 -22.17 -8.81 14.38
N HIS A 387 -20.94 -9.03 14.82
CA HIS A 387 -20.13 -10.14 14.31
C HIS A 387 -19.06 -10.66 15.27
N GLY A 388 -19.12 -10.25 16.54
CA GLY A 388 -18.20 -10.76 17.57
C GLY A 388 -16.78 -10.22 17.49
N ASP A 389 -16.58 -9.04 16.87
CA ASP A 389 -15.24 -8.49 16.64
C ASP A 389 -15.31 -6.95 16.57
N ILE A 390 -14.14 -6.32 16.45
CA ILE A 390 -14.01 -4.88 16.20
C ILE A 390 -14.62 -4.56 14.83
N ILE A 391 -15.34 -3.46 14.71
CA ILE A 391 -15.90 -3.01 13.43
C ILE A 391 -14.73 -2.85 12.42
N PRO A 392 -14.85 -3.37 11.18
CA PRO A 392 -13.71 -3.40 10.25
C PRO A 392 -13.07 -2.05 9.91
N TRP A 393 -13.78 -0.95 10.13
CA TRP A 393 -13.26 0.39 9.88
C TRP A 393 -13.02 1.21 11.15
N ASP A 394 -13.11 0.57 12.32
CA ASP A 394 -12.84 1.22 13.60
C ASP A 394 -11.34 1.22 13.93
N TYR A 395 -10.90 2.13 14.79
CA TYR A 395 -9.47 2.33 15.05
C TYR A 395 -9.11 2.31 16.54
N ASP A 396 -10.08 2.10 17.44
CA ASP A 396 -9.87 2.03 18.88
C ASP A 396 -10.84 1.00 19.49
N VAL A 397 -10.75 0.83 20.80
CA VAL A 397 -11.68 -0.01 21.57
C VAL A 397 -12.11 0.80 22.80
N ASP A 398 -13.42 0.85 23.04
CA ASP A 398 -14.00 1.54 24.20
C ASP A 398 -14.54 0.56 25.22
N LEU A 399 -14.17 0.75 26.48
CA LEU A 399 -14.73 0.02 27.61
C LEU A 399 -15.26 1.01 28.65
N GLY A 400 -16.46 0.75 29.17
CA GLY A 400 -16.93 1.42 30.38
C GLY A 400 -16.36 0.67 31.59
N ILE A 401 -15.99 1.39 32.63
CA ILE A 401 -15.57 0.80 33.92
C ILE A 401 -16.29 1.52 35.06
N TYR A 402 -16.44 0.83 36.20
CA TYR A 402 -16.97 1.48 37.40
C TYR A 402 -15.88 2.34 38.03
N LEU A 403 -16.17 3.63 38.23
CA LEU A 403 -15.23 4.59 38.83
C LEU A 403 -14.75 4.11 40.20
N GLU A 404 -15.65 3.56 41.04
CA GLU A 404 -15.32 3.07 42.37
C GLU A 404 -14.32 1.91 42.38
N ASP A 405 -14.17 1.19 41.27
CA ASP A 405 -13.27 0.05 41.15
C ASP A 405 -11.85 0.45 40.68
N VAL A 406 -11.66 1.68 40.20
CA VAL A 406 -10.39 2.14 39.62
C VAL A 406 -9.23 1.92 40.62
N GLY A 407 -9.49 2.19 41.91
CA GLY A 407 -8.49 2.01 42.98
C GLY A 407 -8.03 0.56 43.19
N ASN A 408 -8.73 -0.43 42.65
CA ASN A 408 -8.35 -1.85 42.75
C ASN A 408 -7.22 -2.25 41.81
N CYS A 409 -7.01 -1.48 40.73
CA CYS A 409 -6.05 -1.82 39.68
C CYS A 409 -4.77 -0.99 39.81
N GLU A 410 -3.63 -1.66 39.98
CA GLU A 410 -2.33 -1.02 40.14
C GLU A 410 -1.97 -0.12 38.95
N GLN A 411 -2.23 -0.61 37.72
CA GLN A 411 -1.93 0.15 36.50
C GLN A 411 -2.77 1.43 36.41
N LEU A 412 -4.05 1.36 36.80
CA LEU A 412 -4.93 2.53 36.79
C LEU A 412 -4.51 3.54 37.85
N ARG A 413 -4.14 3.06 39.06
CA ARG A 413 -3.59 3.95 40.11
C ARG A 413 -2.32 4.64 39.64
N GLY A 414 -1.45 3.88 38.95
CA GLY A 414 -0.22 4.44 38.37
C GLY A 414 -0.52 5.52 37.34
N ALA A 415 -1.49 5.24 36.46
CA ALA A 415 -1.92 6.17 35.40
C ALA A 415 -2.51 7.49 35.95
N GLU A 416 -3.10 7.47 37.17
CA GLU A 416 -3.56 8.69 37.84
C GLU A 416 -2.41 9.66 38.16
N ALA A 417 -1.22 9.10 38.44
CA ALA A 417 -0.05 9.88 38.80
C ALA A 417 0.82 10.27 37.59
N GLY A 418 0.68 9.54 36.49
CA GLY A 418 1.44 9.77 35.26
C GLY A 418 1.44 8.54 34.34
N SER A 419 2.06 8.65 33.19
CA SER A 419 2.13 7.54 32.22
C SER A 419 3.01 6.40 32.78
N VAL A 420 2.52 5.15 32.67
CA VAL A 420 3.20 3.94 33.17
C VAL A 420 3.34 2.95 32.01
N VAL A 421 4.57 2.49 31.78
CA VAL A 421 4.83 1.40 30.81
C VAL A 421 4.92 0.10 31.63
N ASP A 422 4.08 -0.87 31.32
CA ASP A 422 4.05 -2.14 32.04
C ASP A 422 5.08 -3.15 31.48
N GLU A 423 5.18 -4.31 32.14
CA GLU A 423 6.14 -5.36 31.80
C GLU A 423 5.98 -5.91 30.39
N ARG A 424 4.80 -5.75 29.79
CA ARG A 424 4.50 -6.22 28.42
C ARG A 424 4.60 -5.11 27.38
N GLY A 425 4.98 -3.88 27.82
CA GLY A 425 5.20 -2.74 26.95
C GLY A 425 3.94 -1.98 26.56
N PHE A 426 2.82 -2.21 27.27
CA PHE A 426 1.62 -1.38 27.11
C PHE A 426 1.75 -0.13 27.96
N VAL A 427 1.21 0.99 27.47
CA VAL A 427 1.32 2.28 28.16
C VAL A 427 -0.03 2.65 28.75
N TRP A 428 -0.10 2.78 30.06
CA TRP A 428 -1.29 3.16 30.82
C TRP A 428 -1.18 4.63 31.20
N GLU A 429 -2.15 5.43 30.85
CA GLU A 429 -2.11 6.87 31.14
C GLU A 429 -3.51 7.45 31.27
N LYS A 430 -3.61 8.63 31.83
CA LYS A 430 -4.81 9.43 31.78
C LYS A 430 -4.85 10.14 30.43
N ALA A 431 -6.00 10.16 29.76
CA ALA A 431 -6.15 10.83 28.49
C ALA A 431 -6.00 12.34 28.64
N VAL A 432 -5.41 13.00 27.64
CA VAL A 432 -5.25 14.46 27.67
C VAL A 432 -6.57 15.18 27.35
N GLU A 433 -7.50 14.47 26.71
CA GLU A 433 -8.80 15.00 26.30
C GLU A 433 -9.81 15.09 27.47
N GLY A 434 -9.57 14.38 28.57
CA GLY A 434 -10.49 14.40 29.69
C GLY A 434 -10.19 13.38 30.78
N ASP A 435 -11.15 13.20 31.66
CA ASP A 435 -10.98 12.38 32.87
C ASP A 435 -11.36 10.91 32.57
N PHE A 436 -10.56 10.26 31.71
CA PHE A 436 -10.66 8.83 31.39
C PHE A 436 -9.27 8.27 31.17
N PHE A 437 -9.15 6.95 31.10
CA PHE A 437 -7.85 6.29 30.95
C PHE A 437 -7.70 5.79 29.53
N ARG A 438 -6.44 5.71 29.09
CA ARG A 438 -6.05 5.20 27.77
C ARG A 438 -4.94 4.19 27.93
N VAL A 439 -5.08 3.03 27.30
CA VAL A 439 -4.03 2.01 27.28
C VAL A 439 -3.53 1.88 25.85
N GLN A 440 -2.31 2.35 25.58
CA GLN A 440 -1.70 2.31 24.25
C GLN A 440 -0.96 0.99 24.04
N TYR A 441 -0.95 0.51 22.79
CA TYR A 441 -0.28 -0.74 22.41
C TYR A 441 1.21 -0.72 22.74
N SER A 442 1.86 0.44 22.54
CA SER A 442 3.26 0.66 22.94
C SER A 442 3.57 2.16 22.90
N GLU A 443 4.77 2.54 23.37
CA GLU A 443 5.25 3.91 23.29
C GLU A 443 5.41 4.43 21.86
N SER A 444 5.63 3.53 20.89
CA SER A 444 5.78 3.91 19.48
C SER A 444 4.45 3.82 18.72
N ASN A 445 3.64 2.83 19.07
CA ASN A 445 2.38 2.55 18.37
C ASN A 445 1.21 2.93 19.27
N HIS A 446 0.59 4.05 18.97
CA HIS A 446 -0.44 4.68 19.78
C HIS A 446 -1.87 4.16 19.51
N LEU A 447 -2.01 2.95 18.97
CA LEU A 447 -3.32 2.27 18.96
C LEU A 447 -3.73 1.99 20.40
N HIS A 448 -5.02 2.17 20.70
CA HIS A 448 -5.39 2.23 22.12
C HIS A 448 -6.75 1.61 22.43
N VAL A 449 -6.91 1.32 23.70
CA VAL A 449 -8.18 1.01 24.37
C VAL A 449 -8.47 2.15 25.35
N ASP A 450 -9.63 2.77 25.24
CA ASP A 450 -10.08 3.82 26.16
C ASP A 450 -11.00 3.23 27.22
N LEU A 451 -10.75 3.62 28.48
CA LEU A 451 -11.48 3.15 29.66
C LEU A 451 -12.22 4.35 30.26
N TRP A 452 -13.54 4.30 30.18
CA TRP A 452 -14.42 5.40 30.60
C TRP A 452 -14.95 5.14 32.00
N PRO A 453 -14.51 5.90 33.04
CA PRO A 453 -15.03 5.71 34.40
C PRO A 453 -16.46 6.26 34.52
N PHE A 454 -17.40 5.37 34.82
CA PHE A 454 -18.80 5.70 35.06
C PHE A 454 -19.15 5.48 36.53
N TYR A 455 -20.14 6.21 37.00
CA TYR A 455 -20.67 6.02 38.34
C TYR A 455 -22.20 6.19 38.32
N PRO A 456 -22.92 5.47 39.24
CA PRO A 456 -24.35 5.61 39.30
C PRO A 456 -24.77 6.87 40.06
N ARG A 457 -25.76 7.57 39.51
CA ARG A 457 -26.37 8.74 40.16
C ARG A 457 -27.89 8.65 39.94
N ASN A 458 -28.64 8.38 41.01
CA ASN A 458 -30.09 8.24 40.96
C ASN A 458 -30.58 7.17 39.97
N GLY A 459 -29.87 6.01 39.89
CA GLY A 459 -30.25 4.90 39.01
C GLY A 459 -29.84 5.07 37.55
N VAL A 460 -29.04 6.09 37.24
CA VAL A 460 -28.52 6.39 35.91
C VAL A 460 -27.00 6.38 35.97
N MET A 461 -26.37 5.73 35.01
CA MET A 461 -24.91 5.74 34.84
C MET A 461 -24.50 7.02 34.12
N THR A 462 -23.58 7.76 34.72
CA THR A 462 -23.03 9.01 34.22
C THR A 462 -21.51 9.01 34.35
N LYS A 463 -20.83 9.99 33.74
CA LYS A 463 -19.37 10.16 33.81
C LYS A 463 -19.04 11.64 33.81
N ASP A 464 -17.80 11.98 34.12
CA ASP A 464 -17.39 13.39 34.24
C ASP A 464 -16.97 14.04 32.92
N THR A 465 -16.48 13.22 31.96
CA THR A 465 -16.06 13.72 30.65
C THR A 465 -16.99 13.25 29.54
N TRP A 466 -17.51 14.20 28.78
CA TRP A 466 -18.37 13.99 27.60
C TRP A 466 -17.71 14.67 26.41
N LEU A 467 -17.51 13.95 25.29
CA LEU A 467 -16.80 14.47 24.10
C LEU A 467 -17.75 14.98 23.00
N ASP A 468 -19.03 15.20 23.36
CA ASP A 468 -20.06 15.73 22.45
C ASP A 468 -20.37 14.83 21.23
N HIS A 469 -20.05 13.54 21.32
CA HIS A 469 -20.49 12.60 20.32
C HIS A 469 -21.98 12.27 20.52
N ARG A 470 -22.72 12.12 19.42
CA ARG A 470 -24.18 11.85 19.45
C ARG A 470 -24.53 10.63 20.31
N GLN A 471 -23.68 9.60 20.28
CA GLN A 471 -23.89 8.35 21.04
C GLN A 471 -23.43 8.43 22.50
N ASP A 472 -22.80 9.53 22.89
CA ASP A 472 -22.22 9.70 24.24
C ASP A 472 -23.31 10.21 25.20
N VAL A 473 -24.17 9.29 25.65
CA VAL A 473 -25.35 9.60 26.47
C VAL A 473 -25.38 8.76 27.74
N GLU A 474 -26.03 9.29 28.79
CA GLU A 474 -26.34 8.56 30.02
C GLU A 474 -27.30 7.40 29.74
N PHE A 475 -27.27 6.38 30.60
CA PHE A 475 -28.12 5.22 30.45
C PHE A 475 -28.52 4.64 31.82
N PRO A 476 -29.66 3.95 31.94
CA PRO A 476 -30.07 3.36 33.21
C PRO A 476 -29.10 2.30 33.74
N GLU A 477 -28.79 2.36 35.03
CA GLU A 477 -27.86 1.45 35.70
C GLU A 477 -28.22 -0.03 35.53
N HIS A 478 -29.52 -0.35 35.47
CA HIS A 478 -30.00 -1.74 35.38
C HIS A 478 -29.51 -2.48 34.11
N PHE A 479 -29.04 -1.77 33.10
CA PHE A 479 -28.39 -2.41 31.92
C PHE A 479 -27.10 -3.17 32.31
N LEU A 480 -26.47 -2.77 33.41
CA LEU A 480 -25.23 -3.40 33.88
C LEU A 480 -25.45 -4.46 34.98
N GLN A 481 -26.71 -4.71 35.38
CA GLN A 481 -27.06 -5.57 36.52
C GLN A 481 -28.03 -6.66 36.09
N PRO A 482 -27.54 -7.88 35.74
CA PRO A 482 -26.14 -8.30 35.66
C PRO A 482 -25.51 -7.95 34.31
N LEU A 483 -24.20 -7.95 34.22
CA LEU A 483 -23.46 -7.98 32.97
C LEU A 483 -23.57 -9.39 32.37
N VAL A 484 -23.45 -9.49 31.03
CA VAL A 484 -23.52 -10.79 30.31
C VAL A 484 -22.29 -10.97 29.41
N PRO A 485 -21.81 -12.21 29.25
CA PRO A 485 -20.67 -12.44 28.35
C PRO A 485 -21.12 -12.38 26.88
N LEU A 486 -20.27 -11.76 26.03
CA LEU A 486 -20.49 -11.62 24.60
C LEU A 486 -19.18 -11.88 23.86
N PRO A 487 -19.15 -12.67 22.77
CA PRO A 487 -17.93 -12.85 22.00
C PRO A 487 -17.41 -11.52 21.43
N PHE A 488 -16.12 -11.26 21.58
CA PHE A 488 -15.48 -10.04 21.06
C PHE A 488 -13.99 -10.29 20.83
N ALA A 489 -13.52 -10.01 19.62
CA ALA A 489 -12.09 -9.99 19.30
C ALA A 489 -11.34 -11.28 19.67
N GLY A 490 -12.04 -12.43 19.60
CA GLY A 490 -11.48 -13.74 19.89
C GLY A 490 -11.46 -14.11 21.38
N PHE A 491 -12.22 -13.39 22.22
CA PHE A 491 -12.39 -13.73 23.64
C PHE A 491 -13.84 -13.41 24.06
N MET A 492 -14.19 -13.73 25.31
CA MET A 492 -15.50 -13.39 25.89
C MET A 492 -15.35 -12.12 26.72
N ALA A 493 -16.02 -11.05 26.35
CA ALA A 493 -16.03 -9.79 27.06
C ALA A 493 -17.38 -9.56 27.76
N GLN A 494 -17.40 -8.74 28.81
CA GLN A 494 -18.63 -8.38 29.50
C GLN A 494 -19.40 -7.31 28.71
N ALA A 495 -20.71 -7.42 28.68
CA ALA A 495 -21.60 -6.52 27.95
C ALA A 495 -22.84 -6.21 28.79
N PRO A 496 -23.55 -5.10 28.50
CA PRO A 496 -24.85 -4.84 29.12
C PRO A 496 -25.83 -5.98 28.85
N ASN A 497 -26.70 -6.30 29.84
CA ASN A 497 -27.59 -7.46 29.76
C ASN A 497 -28.62 -7.38 28.60
N ASN A 498 -29.02 -6.18 28.22
CA ASN A 498 -29.88 -5.96 27.06
C ASN A 498 -29.11 -5.06 26.07
N TYR A 499 -28.03 -5.62 25.53
CA TYR A 499 -27.13 -4.85 24.65
C TYR A 499 -27.84 -4.33 23.39
N ARG A 500 -28.88 -5.00 22.88
CA ARG A 500 -29.64 -4.49 21.75
C ARG A 500 -30.29 -3.16 22.10
N ARG A 501 -31.06 -3.12 23.20
CA ARG A 501 -31.73 -1.90 23.64
C ARG A 501 -30.73 -0.79 24.02
N PHE A 502 -29.63 -1.18 24.64
CA PHE A 502 -28.53 -0.26 24.98
C PHE A 502 -27.97 0.42 23.71
N LEU A 503 -27.71 -0.37 22.67
CA LEU A 503 -27.20 0.15 21.39
C LEU A 503 -28.24 1.02 20.67
N GLU A 504 -29.53 0.62 20.73
CA GLU A 504 -30.61 1.43 20.15
C GLU A 504 -30.77 2.77 20.88
N LEU A 505 -30.54 2.80 22.17
CA LEU A 505 -30.56 4.04 22.97
C LEU A 505 -29.44 5.00 22.49
N LYS A 506 -28.26 4.47 22.21
CA LYS A 506 -27.10 5.28 21.85
C LYS A 506 -27.06 5.65 20.36
N PHE A 507 -27.38 4.74 19.47
CA PHE A 507 -27.18 4.90 18.03
C PHE A 507 -28.47 4.95 17.21
N GLY A 508 -29.61 4.62 17.83
CA GLY A 508 -30.90 4.58 17.16
C GLY A 508 -31.34 3.17 16.77
N PRO A 509 -32.64 3.01 16.46
CA PRO A 509 -33.21 1.67 16.17
C PRO A 509 -32.61 1.07 14.89
N GLY A 510 -32.39 -0.25 14.92
CA GLY A 510 -31.90 -1.01 13.77
C GLY A 510 -30.39 -0.89 13.53
N VAL A 511 -29.65 -0.28 14.43
CA VAL A 511 -28.19 -0.03 14.25
C VAL A 511 -27.40 -1.33 14.08
N ILE A 512 -27.82 -2.41 14.73
CA ILE A 512 -27.11 -3.70 14.64
C ILE A 512 -27.25 -4.28 13.22
N GLU A 513 -28.44 -4.24 12.66
CA GLU A 513 -28.78 -4.87 11.37
C GLU A 513 -28.37 -4.04 10.16
N ASN A 514 -28.21 -2.73 10.33
CA ASN A 514 -27.97 -1.81 9.22
C ASN A 514 -26.61 -1.10 9.40
N PRO A 515 -25.51 -1.79 9.12
CA PRO A 515 -24.19 -1.15 9.25
C PRO A 515 -24.01 -0.05 8.19
N GLU A 516 -23.56 1.10 8.63
CA GLU A 516 -23.26 2.23 7.77
C GLU A 516 -21.75 2.49 7.81
N TYR A 517 -21.14 2.52 6.64
CA TYR A 517 -19.75 2.93 6.50
C TYR A 517 -19.71 4.46 6.56
N PRO A 518 -18.80 5.08 7.32
CA PRO A 518 -18.69 6.53 7.37
C PRO A 518 -18.50 7.13 5.98
N ASN A 519 -19.29 8.15 5.67
CA ASN A 519 -19.22 8.83 4.37
C ASN A 519 -18.33 10.07 4.50
N PRO A 520 -17.13 10.07 3.88
CA PRO A 520 -16.21 11.22 3.99
C PRO A 520 -16.80 12.55 3.51
N ALA A 521 -17.70 12.51 2.52
CA ALA A 521 -18.34 13.73 2.02
C ALA A 521 -19.24 14.36 3.08
N LEU A 522 -19.93 13.55 3.89
CA LEU A 522 -20.75 14.04 5.00
C LEU A 522 -19.88 14.49 6.18
N LEU A 523 -18.77 13.80 6.43
CA LEU A 523 -17.83 14.15 7.50
C LEU A 523 -17.18 15.52 7.23
N SER A 524 -16.87 15.82 5.97
CA SER A 524 -16.24 17.09 5.59
C SER A 524 -17.19 18.29 5.72
N LEU A 525 -18.51 18.05 5.68
CA LEU A 525 -19.52 19.11 5.80
C LEU A 525 -19.86 19.43 7.27
N GLY A 526 -19.56 18.51 8.19
CA GLY A 526 -19.84 18.69 9.62
C GLY A 526 -18.85 19.59 10.35
N GLY A 527 -17.74 19.93 9.74
CA GLY A 527 -16.68 20.72 10.36
C GLY A 527 -16.78 22.23 10.20
N SER A 528 -17.90 22.75 9.69
CA SER A 528 -18.05 24.19 9.42
C SER A 528 -19.25 24.82 10.14
N SER A 529 -19.59 24.37 11.35
CA SER A 529 -20.62 25.01 12.16
C SER A 529 -20.04 25.53 13.47
#